data_f65e479ab12e76d45b63ac6d88b035de
#
_entry.id   f65e479ab12e76d45b63ac6d88b035de
#
_cell.length_a   1.000
_cell.length_b   1.000
_cell.length_c   1.000
_cell.angle_alpha   90.00
_cell.angle_beta   90.00
_cell.angle_gamma   90.00
#
_symmetry.space_group_name_H-M   'P 1'
#
loop_
_entity.id
_entity.type
_entity.pdbx_description
1 polymer ?
#
loop_
_entity_poly.entity_id
_entity_poly.type
_entity_poly.pdbx_seq_one_letter_code
_entity_poly.pdbx_strand_id
1 'polypeptide(L)'
;MTEYERWLQQPLDDQDLTEELQSIQGQDDEINDRFYQSLEFGTAGLRGVIGAGTNRMNVYTVRQATQGLANYLLKHSEGKPQSVAIAYDSRNKGVLFSQQSAAVLAANGIKAYIYPQLMPTPALSYAVRHLKCDAGICVTASHNPAKYNGYKAYGSDGXPTAATAARSLPTWLTAFWPRSSLSISSPV
;
A
#
# COMPACT_ATOMS: atom_id res chain seq x y z
N MET A 1 13.77 11.97 -19.84
CA MET A 1 13.93 11.77 -18.39
C MET A 1 13.32 10.43 -18.04
N THR A 2 14.12 9.51 -17.52
CA THR A 2 13.67 8.18 -17.09
C THR A 2 12.95 8.29 -15.73
N GLU A 3 12.22 7.25 -15.36
CA GLU A 3 11.54 7.18 -14.06
C GLU A 3 12.56 7.25 -12.90
N TYR A 4 13.71 6.59 -13.07
CA TYR A 4 14.81 6.65 -12.09
C TYR A 4 15.35 8.08 -11.92
N GLU A 5 15.61 8.79 -13.03
CA GLU A 5 16.05 10.19 -12.98
C GLU A 5 15.03 11.09 -12.29
N ARG A 6 13.75 10.84 -12.53
CA ARG A 6 12.68 11.59 -11.88
C ARG A 6 12.70 11.41 -10.36
N TRP A 7 12.91 10.17 -9.91
CA TRP A 7 12.98 9.86 -8.47
C TRP A 7 14.21 10.50 -7.81
N LEU A 8 15.36 10.51 -8.51
CA LEU A 8 16.57 11.17 -7.99
C LEU A 8 16.42 12.68 -7.79
N GLN A 9 15.59 13.33 -8.62
CA GLN A 9 15.38 14.78 -8.55
C GLN A 9 14.32 15.22 -7.54
N GLN A 10 13.52 14.28 -7.03
CA GLN A 10 12.46 14.61 -6.08
C GLN A 10 12.97 14.53 -4.65
N PRO A 11 12.57 15.47 -3.78
CA PRO A 11 12.84 15.30 -2.35
C PRO A 11 11.98 14.15 -1.82
N LEU A 12 12.62 13.06 -1.44
CA LEU A 12 11.90 11.89 -0.92
C LEU A 12 11.72 12.01 0.61
N ASP A 13 10.55 11.62 1.10
CA ASP A 13 10.20 11.66 2.51
C ASP A 13 10.98 10.61 3.34
N ASP A 14 11.40 9.52 2.70
CA ASP A 14 12.11 8.41 3.35
C ASP A 14 13.58 8.48 2.89
N GLN A 15 14.46 8.90 3.79
CA GLN A 15 15.88 9.09 3.48
C GLN A 15 16.56 7.80 3.01
N ASP A 16 16.16 6.65 3.55
CA ASP A 16 16.69 5.35 3.13
C ASP A 16 16.55 5.16 1.61
N LEU A 17 15.42 5.63 1.03
CA LEU A 17 15.17 5.50 -0.41
C LEU A 17 16.13 6.40 -1.22
N THR A 18 16.43 7.61 -0.71
CA THR A 18 17.36 8.52 -1.36
C THR A 18 18.77 7.90 -1.41
N GLU A 19 19.23 7.37 -0.28
CA GLU A 19 20.54 6.73 -0.19
C GLU A 19 20.62 5.51 -1.11
N GLU A 20 19.54 4.71 -1.14
CA GLU A 20 19.46 3.53 -2.00
C GLU A 20 19.52 3.91 -3.48
N LEU A 21 18.79 4.96 -3.91
CA LEU A 21 18.83 5.43 -5.30
C LEU A 21 20.23 5.89 -5.71
N GLN A 22 20.92 6.60 -4.82
CA GLN A 22 22.30 7.04 -5.09
C GLN A 22 23.25 5.87 -5.20
N SER A 23 23.05 4.82 -4.40
CA SER A 23 23.92 3.64 -4.38
C SER A 23 23.86 2.80 -5.65
N ILE A 24 22.74 2.88 -6.40
CA ILE A 24 22.55 2.11 -7.63
C ILE A 24 22.87 2.92 -8.89
N GLN A 25 23.38 4.14 -8.75
CA GLN A 25 23.70 4.99 -9.89
C GLN A 25 24.74 4.29 -10.79
N GLY A 26 24.41 4.16 -12.08
CA GLY A 26 25.25 3.45 -13.06
C GLY A 26 25.09 1.94 -13.07
N GLN A 27 24.18 1.39 -12.27
CA GLN A 27 23.89 -0.06 -12.25
C GLN A 27 22.60 -0.31 -13.05
N ASP A 28 22.72 -0.37 -14.37
CA ASP A 28 21.57 -0.39 -15.27
C ASP A 28 20.61 -1.56 -14.99
N ASP A 29 21.14 -2.74 -14.65
CA ASP A 29 20.31 -3.91 -14.34
C ASP A 29 19.46 -3.67 -13.08
N GLU A 30 20.06 -3.10 -12.02
CA GLU A 30 19.36 -2.76 -10.77
C GLU A 30 18.30 -1.68 -11.02
N ILE A 31 18.67 -0.65 -11.78
CA ILE A 31 17.74 0.44 -12.14
C ILE A 31 16.56 -0.14 -12.91
N ASN A 32 16.84 -0.96 -13.92
CA ASN A 32 15.79 -1.58 -14.72
C ASN A 32 14.86 -2.45 -13.87
N ASP A 33 15.40 -3.33 -13.00
CA ASP A 33 14.61 -4.21 -12.13
C ASP A 33 13.67 -3.42 -11.22
N ARG A 34 14.06 -2.22 -10.80
CA ARG A 34 13.29 -1.38 -9.88
C ARG A 34 12.25 -0.49 -10.59
N PHE A 35 12.48 -0.18 -11.88
CA PHE A 35 11.68 0.84 -12.56
C PHE A 35 11.03 0.38 -13.87
N TYR A 36 11.23 -0.90 -14.33
CA TYR A 36 10.65 -1.37 -15.59
C TYR A 36 9.12 -1.42 -15.59
N GLN A 37 8.52 -1.46 -14.40
CA GLN A 37 7.06 -1.48 -14.23
C GLN A 37 6.68 -0.93 -12.86
N SER A 38 5.40 -0.71 -12.65
CA SER A 38 4.85 -0.42 -11.32
C SER A 38 4.48 -1.72 -10.62
N LEU A 39 4.62 -1.74 -9.31
CA LEU A 39 4.23 -2.89 -8.49
C LEU A 39 2.72 -3.13 -8.64
N GLU A 40 2.34 -4.30 -9.11
CA GLU A 40 0.94 -4.60 -9.43
C GLU A 40 0.19 -5.24 -8.26
N PHE A 41 -1.09 -4.94 -8.18
CA PHE A 41 -2.01 -5.55 -7.22
C PHE A 41 -2.32 -6.97 -7.72
N GLY A 42 -1.78 -7.95 -7.05
CA GLY A 42 -2.06 -9.35 -7.33
C GLY A 42 -3.34 -9.83 -6.64
N THR A 43 -3.60 -11.12 -6.73
CA THR A 43 -4.82 -11.75 -6.18
C THR A 43 -5.00 -11.50 -4.67
N ALA A 44 -3.92 -11.28 -3.94
CA ALA A 44 -3.98 -11.11 -2.47
C ALA A 44 -3.49 -9.73 -2.01
N GLY A 45 -3.34 -8.76 -2.93
CA GLY A 45 -2.81 -7.43 -2.62
C GLY A 45 -1.47 -7.16 -3.28
N LEU A 46 -0.78 -6.10 -2.84
CA LEU A 46 0.59 -5.81 -3.28
C LEU A 46 1.58 -6.68 -2.51
N ARG A 47 2.64 -7.08 -3.19
CA ARG A 47 3.77 -7.76 -2.53
C ARG A 47 5.03 -7.53 -3.35
N GLY A 48 6.09 -7.07 -2.70
CA GLY A 48 7.36 -6.80 -3.37
C GLY A 48 8.52 -6.69 -2.41
N VAL A 49 9.71 -6.60 -2.97
CA VAL A 49 10.93 -6.29 -2.21
C VAL A 49 10.81 -4.85 -1.71
N ILE A 50 11.20 -4.61 -0.46
CA ILE A 50 11.23 -3.26 0.13
C ILE A 50 12.38 -2.49 -0.51
N GLY A 51 12.14 -1.24 -0.93
CA GLY A 51 13.19 -0.39 -1.48
C GLY A 51 12.69 0.69 -2.41
N ALA A 52 13.62 1.42 -2.99
CA ALA A 52 13.37 2.51 -3.92
C ALA A 52 12.99 1.96 -5.31
N GLY A 53 11.96 2.54 -5.90
CA GLY A 53 11.49 2.19 -7.25
C GLY A 53 10.00 1.95 -7.32
N THR A 54 9.47 2.03 -8.53
CA THR A 54 8.04 1.80 -8.80
C THR A 54 7.67 0.32 -8.65
N ASN A 55 8.62 -0.59 -8.88
CA ASN A 55 8.45 -2.05 -8.74
C ASN A 55 8.91 -2.53 -7.34
N ARG A 56 8.75 -1.70 -6.32
CA ARG A 56 9.18 -1.97 -4.93
C ARG A 56 8.11 -1.57 -3.93
N MET A 57 8.14 -2.21 -2.76
CA MET A 57 7.32 -1.81 -1.61
C MET A 57 8.03 -0.65 -0.89
N ASN A 58 7.40 0.51 -0.89
CA ASN A 58 7.91 1.71 -0.21
C ASN A 58 6.73 2.60 0.19
N VAL A 59 7.03 3.74 0.82
CA VAL A 59 5.99 4.66 1.30
C VAL A 59 5.08 5.15 0.17
N TYR A 60 5.63 5.36 -1.04
CA TYR A 60 4.88 5.88 -2.17
C TYR A 60 3.91 4.84 -2.75
N THR A 61 4.37 3.59 -2.93
CA THR A 61 3.50 2.51 -3.42
C THR A 61 2.39 2.19 -2.41
N VAL A 62 2.70 2.27 -1.09
CA VAL A 62 1.71 2.08 -0.02
C VAL A 62 0.69 3.23 -0.01
N ARG A 63 1.16 4.48 -0.11
CA ARG A 63 0.27 5.65 -0.18
C ARG A 63 -0.66 5.57 -1.38
N GLN A 64 -0.12 5.19 -2.55
CA GLN A 64 -0.89 5.05 -3.79
C GLN A 64 -1.99 3.98 -3.64
N ALA A 65 -1.63 2.81 -3.11
CA ALA A 65 -2.59 1.73 -2.87
C ALA A 65 -3.69 2.17 -1.89
N THR A 66 -3.30 2.88 -0.84
CA THR A 66 -4.25 3.36 0.17
C THR A 66 -5.16 4.45 -0.39
N GLN A 67 -4.63 5.34 -1.25
CA GLN A 67 -5.44 6.36 -1.91
C GLN A 67 -6.48 5.70 -2.84
N GLY A 68 -6.09 4.64 -3.55
CA GLY A 68 -7.03 3.86 -4.36
C GLY A 68 -8.16 3.26 -3.52
N LEU A 69 -7.82 2.70 -2.36
CA LEU A 69 -8.83 2.17 -1.42
C LEU A 69 -9.73 3.29 -0.89
N ALA A 70 -9.15 4.43 -0.50
CA ALA A 70 -9.91 5.59 -0.01
C ALA A 70 -10.91 6.09 -1.06
N ASN A 71 -10.46 6.25 -2.31
CA ASN A 71 -11.32 6.68 -3.41
C ASN A 71 -12.49 5.70 -3.62
N TYR A 72 -12.19 4.41 -3.57
CA TYR A 72 -13.23 3.37 -3.69
C TYR A 72 -14.27 3.49 -2.57
N LEU A 73 -13.81 3.59 -1.31
CA LEU A 73 -14.71 3.67 -0.16
C LEU A 73 -15.59 4.92 -0.23
N LEU A 74 -15.01 6.07 -0.54
CA LEU A 74 -15.76 7.33 -0.64
C LEU A 74 -16.79 7.30 -1.77
N LYS A 75 -16.42 6.72 -2.91
CA LYS A 75 -17.33 6.58 -4.06
C LYS A 75 -18.56 5.72 -3.71
N HIS A 76 -18.38 4.71 -2.85
CA HIS A 76 -19.45 3.77 -2.51
C HIS A 76 -20.06 4.03 -1.12
N SER A 77 -19.68 5.12 -0.46
CA SER A 77 -20.10 5.45 0.91
C SER A 77 -21.57 5.88 1.04
N GLU A 78 -22.18 6.30 -0.07
CA GLU A 78 -23.51 6.94 -0.04
C GLU A 78 -23.56 8.12 0.95
N GLY A 79 -22.43 8.80 1.12
CA GLY A 79 -22.33 9.93 2.07
C GLY A 79 -22.14 9.54 3.53
N LYS A 80 -22.01 8.24 3.84
CA LYS A 80 -21.81 7.78 5.22
C LYS A 80 -20.32 7.83 5.61
N PRO A 81 -20.04 8.14 6.88
CA PRO A 81 -18.66 8.10 7.38
C PRO A 81 -18.05 6.70 7.20
N GLN A 82 -16.82 6.67 6.69
CA GLN A 82 -16.11 5.41 6.43
C GLN A 82 -15.03 5.16 7.47
N SER A 83 -14.71 3.89 7.69
CA SER A 83 -13.66 3.49 8.62
C SER A 83 -12.89 2.26 8.14
N VAL A 84 -11.59 2.19 8.51
CA VAL A 84 -10.70 1.11 8.09
C VAL A 84 -9.88 0.64 9.30
N ALA A 85 -9.80 -0.68 9.50
CA ALA A 85 -8.90 -1.27 10.51
C ALA A 85 -7.56 -1.62 9.87
N ILE A 86 -6.46 -1.41 10.59
CA ILE A 86 -5.09 -1.65 10.07
C ILE A 86 -4.33 -2.53 11.06
N ALA A 87 -3.76 -3.62 10.55
CA ALA A 87 -2.86 -4.51 11.30
C ALA A 87 -1.55 -4.70 10.52
N TYR A 88 -0.51 -5.05 11.25
CA TYR A 88 0.82 -5.29 10.65
C TYR A 88 1.55 -6.36 11.45
N ASP A 89 2.46 -7.06 10.78
CA ASP A 89 3.31 -8.07 11.41
C ASP A 89 4.74 -7.52 11.67
N SER A 90 5.67 -8.39 12.04
CA SER A 90 7.03 -8.01 12.45
C SER A 90 7.98 -7.66 11.30
N ARG A 91 7.48 -7.53 10.08
CA ARG A 91 8.32 -7.25 8.90
C ARG A 91 8.89 -5.84 8.93
N ASN A 92 10.06 -5.69 8.29
CA ASN A 92 10.73 -4.39 8.13
C ASN A 92 9.75 -3.38 7.53
N LYS A 93 9.77 -2.15 8.02
CA LYS A 93 8.90 -1.04 7.61
C LYS A 93 7.40 -1.29 7.87
N GLY A 94 7.01 -2.37 8.59
CA GLY A 94 5.60 -2.67 8.88
C GLY A 94 4.88 -1.53 9.59
N VAL A 95 5.49 -1.00 10.66
CA VAL A 95 4.96 0.14 11.41
C VAL A 95 4.83 1.37 10.49
N LEU A 96 5.91 1.69 9.75
CA LEU A 96 5.94 2.85 8.86
C LEU A 96 4.82 2.78 7.81
N PHE A 97 4.70 1.64 7.13
CA PHE A 97 3.68 1.46 6.08
C PHE A 97 2.26 1.56 6.64
N SER A 98 2.04 1.04 7.86
CA SER A 98 0.74 1.14 8.53
C SER A 98 0.40 2.58 8.90
N GLN A 99 1.37 3.34 9.39
CA GLN A 99 1.21 4.76 9.71
C GLN A 99 0.94 5.58 8.44
N GLN A 100 1.67 5.31 7.35
CA GLN A 100 1.45 5.99 6.07
C GLN A 100 0.05 5.70 5.52
N SER A 101 -0.42 4.45 5.66
CA SER A 101 -1.79 4.10 5.28
C SER A 101 -2.81 4.88 6.12
N ALA A 102 -2.62 4.93 7.44
CA ALA A 102 -3.52 5.67 8.33
C ALA A 102 -3.54 7.17 7.99
N ALA A 103 -2.38 7.75 7.67
CA ALA A 103 -2.28 9.17 7.30
C ALA A 103 -3.06 9.47 6.02
N VAL A 104 -2.94 8.62 4.99
CA VAL A 104 -3.69 8.79 3.74
C VAL A 104 -5.20 8.68 4.00
N LEU A 105 -5.64 7.70 4.79
CA LEU A 105 -7.06 7.54 5.12
C LEU A 105 -7.59 8.78 5.85
N ALA A 106 -6.83 9.26 6.86
CA ALA A 106 -7.20 10.44 7.64
C ALA A 106 -7.30 11.69 6.75
N ALA A 107 -6.36 11.88 5.82
CA ALA A 107 -6.39 12.99 4.86
C ALA A 107 -7.63 12.96 3.97
N ASN A 108 -8.22 11.76 3.78
CA ASN A 108 -9.45 11.58 3.01
C ASN A 108 -10.71 11.57 3.89
N GLY A 109 -10.60 11.92 5.18
CA GLY A 109 -11.74 11.94 6.11
C GLY A 109 -12.22 10.55 6.53
N ILE A 110 -11.42 9.51 6.30
CA ILE A 110 -11.76 8.13 6.66
C ILE A 110 -11.11 7.79 8.00
N LYS A 111 -11.89 7.27 8.93
CA LYS A 111 -11.40 6.92 10.26
C LYS A 111 -10.51 5.67 10.20
N ALA A 112 -9.27 5.78 10.67
CA ALA A 112 -8.34 4.65 10.71
C ALA A 112 -8.19 4.14 12.15
N TYR A 113 -8.38 2.82 12.32
CA TYR A 113 -8.12 2.12 13.58
C TYR A 113 -6.86 1.28 13.38
N ILE A 114 -5.75 1.68 13.99
CA ILE A 114 -4.49 0.98 13.86
C ILE A 114 -4.18 0.22 15.15
N TYR A 115 -3.80 -1.05 15.05
CA TYR A 115 -3.36 -1.81 16.21
C TYR A 115 -2.08 -1.19 16.78
N PRO A 116 -1.98 -1.04 18.11
CA PRO A 116 -0.79 -0.45 18.73
C PRO A 116 0.40 -1.40 18.77
N GLN A 117 0.21 -2.66 18.41
CA GLN A 117 1.23 -3.70 18.45
C GLN A 117 1.06 -4.66 17.26
N LEU A 118 2.04 -5.52 17.09
CA LEU A 118 2.03 -6.54 16.04
C LEU A 118 0.81 -7.44 16.18
N MET A 119 0.07 -7.64 15.10
CA MET A 119 -1.11 -8.50 15.10
C MET A 119 -1.16 -9.41 13.89
N PRO A 120 -1.55 -10.67 14.09
CA PRO A 120 -1.70 -11.59 12.97
C PRO A 120 -2.96 -11.28 12.16
N THR A 121 -2.97 -11.74 10.91
CA THR A 121 -4.06 -11.52 9.96
C THR A 121 -5.47 -11.83 10.52
N PRO A 122 -5.70 -12.92 11.29
CA PRO A 122 -7.03 -13.17 11.86
C PRO A 122 -7.51 -12.09 12.81
N ALA A 123 -6.59 -11.41 13.52
CA ALA A 123 -6.97 -10.30 14.40
C ALA A 123 -7.54 -9.12 13.59
N LEU A 124 -6.97 -8.85 12.40
CA LEU A 124 -7.51 -7.82 11.50
C LEU A 124 -8.93 -8.20 11.05
N SER A 125 -9.11 -9.44 10.57
CA SER A 125 -10.42 -9.91 10.12
C SER A 125 -11.48 -9.75 11.22
N TYR A 126 -11.10 -10.09 12.45
CA TYR A 126 -11.97 -9.91 13.62
C TYR A 126 -12.28 -8.43 13.85
N ALA A 127 -11.23 -7.57 13.85
CA ALA A 127 -11.39 -6.13 14.10
C ALA A 127 -12.32 -5.47 13.07
N VAL A 128 -12.19 -5.81 11.80
CA VAL A 128 -13.04 -5.27 10.73
C VAL A 128 -14.51 -5.52 11.06
N ARG A 129 -14.85 -6.75 11.41
CA ARG A 129 -16.24 -7.13 11.73
C ARG A 129 -16.70 -6.56 13.09
N HIS A 130 -15.84 -6.64 14.10
CA HIS A 130 -16.17 -6.20 15.46
C HIS A 130 -16.40 -4.69 15.55
N LEU A 131 -15.54 -3.91 14.86
CA LEU A 131 -15.66 -2.45 14.83
C LEU A 131 -16.59 -1.97 13.71
N LYS A 132 -17.12 -2.90 12.91
CA LYS A 132 -17.98 -2.61 11.75
C LYS A 132 -17.28 -1.68 10.77
N CYS A 133 -15.99 -1.93 10.51
CA CYS A 133 -15.24 -1.15 9.55
C CYS A 133 -15.65 -1.50 8.12
N ASP A 134 -15.54 -0.53 7.22
CA ASP A 134 -15.88 -0.68 5.81
C ASP A 134 -14.80 -1.46 5.06
N ALA A 135 -13.57 -1.45 5.59
CA ALA A 135 -12.45 -2.20 5.02
C ALA A 135 -11.38 -2.48 6.07
N GLY A 136 -10.40 -3.30 5.68
CA GLY A 136 -9.22 -3.55 6.49
C GLY A 136 -7.95 -3.54 5.65
N ILE A 137 -6.82 -3.22 6.28
CA ILE A 137 -5.49 -3.26 5.66
C ILE A 137 -4.59 -4.14 6.54
N CYS A 138 -3.95 -5.14 5.93
CA CYS A 138 -2.91 -5.93 6.62
C CYS A 138 -1.57 -5.72 5.93
N VAL A 139 -0.62 -5.14 6.64
CA VAL A 139 0.75 -4.94 6.15
C VAL A 139 1.54 -6.19 6.49
N THR A 140 1.73 -7.08 5.50
CA THR A 140 2.40 -8.37 5.66
C THR A 140 2.76 -8.99 4.30
N ALA A 141 3.86 -9.70 4.23
CA ALA A 141 4.21 -10.55 3.10
C ALA A 141 4.16 -12.04 3.47
N SER A 142 3.40 -12.38 4.53
CA SER A 142 3.18 -13.78 4.94
C SER A 142 4.51 -14.50 5.27
N HIS A 143 4.87 -15.52 4.49
CA HIS A 143 6.06 -16.35 4.69
C HIS A 143 7.22 -16.01 3.75
N ASN A 144 7.12 -14.93 2.98
CA ASN A 144 8.21 -14.49 2.09
C ASN A 144 9.45 -14.10 2.89
N PRO A 145 10.65 -14.14 2.26
CA PRO A 145 11.88 -13.69 2.94
C PRO A 145 11.77 -12.27 3.51
N ALA A 146 12.62 -11.94 4.47
CA ALA A 146 12.57 -10.70 5.25
C ALA A 146 12.66 -9.42 4.40
N LYS A 147 13.29 -9.50 3.22
CA LYS A 147 13.39 -8.35 2.31
C LYS A 147 12.06 -7.95 1.66
N TYR A 148 11.01 -8.78 1.80
CA TYR A 148 9.68 -8.50 1.23
C TYR A 148 8.75 -7.91 2.27
N ASN A 149 7.84 -7.03 1.82
CA ASN A 149 6.64 -6.69 2.56
C ASN A 149 5.46 -6.66 1.57
N GLY A 150 4.27 -6.41 2.08
CA GLY A 150 3.07 -6.41 1.25
C GLY A 150 1.94 -5.63 1.91
N TYR A 151 0.89 -5.43 1.15
CA TYR A 151 -0.30 -4.67 1.54
C TYR A 151 -1.52 -5.46 1.06
N LYS A 152 -2.30 -5.98 1.98
CA LYS A 152 -3.50 -6.76 1.69
C LYS A 152 -4.73 -5.96 2.10
N ALA A 153 -5.69 -5.84 1.20
CA ALA A 153 -6.98 -5.19 1.48
C ALA A 153 -8.03 -6.24 1.87
N TYR A 154 -8.88 -5.87 2.79
CA TYR A 154 -9.98 -6.70 3.33
C TYR A 154 -11.29 -5.93 3.15
N GLY A 155 -12.35 -6.66 2.81
CA GLY A 155 -13.69 -6.09 2.75
C GLY A 155 -14.32 -5.99 4.14
N SER A 156 -15.49 -5.39 4.22
CA SER A 156 -16.27 -5.23 5.46
C SER A 156 -16.67 -6.57 6.10
N ASP A 157 -16.66 -7.63 5.32
CA ASP A 157 -16.92 -9.01 5.80
C ASP A 157 -15.71 -9.64 6.50
N GLY A 158 -14.57 -8.95 6.48
CA GLY A 158 -13.30 -9.46 7.02
C GLY A 158 -12.59 -10.51 6.13
N UNK A 159 -12.88 -10.66 5.02
CA UNK A 159 -12.28 -11.46 4.18
C UNK A 159 -11.39 -10.71 3.38
N PRO A 160 -10.39 -11.33 3.04
CA PRO A 160 -9.55 -10.66 2.07
C PRO A 160 -10.32 -10.37 0.78
N THR A 161 -10.16 -9.18 0.22
CA THR A 161 -10.91 -8.76 -0.98
C THR A 161 -10.68 -9.71 -2.16
N ALA A 162 -9.53 -10.37 -2.23
CA ALA A 162 -9.24 -11.37 -3.26
C ALA A 162 -10.04 -12.66 -3.10
N ALA A 163 -10.45 -13.02 -1.89
CA ALA A 163 -11.28 -14.21 -1.67
C ALA A 163 -12.73 -13.98 -2.15
N THR A 164 -13.20 -12.75 -2.05
CA THR A 164 -14.51 -12.32 -2.59
C THR A 164 -14.41 -12.06 -4.11
N ALA A 165 -13.22 -11.71 -4.59
CA ALA A 165 -12.96 -11.30 -5.97
C ALA A 165 -12.75 -12.46 -6.95
N ALA A 166 -12.70 -13.71 -6.47
CA ALA A 166 -12.72 -14.86 -7.38
C ALA A 166 -14.03 -14.92 -8.19
N ARG A 167 -15.03 -14.11 -7.84
CA ARG A 167 -16.29 -13.99 -8.56
C ARG A 167 -16.49 -12.65 -9.28
N SER A 168 -15.71 -11.64 -8.97
CA SER A 168 -15.63 -10.36 -9.70
C SER A 168 -14.50 -9.53 -9.10
N LEU A 169 -13.39 -9.42 -9.81
CA LEU A 169 -12.34 -8.46 -9.45
C LEU A 169 -13.02 -7.09 -9.36
N PRO A 170 -13.02 -6.45 -8.19
CA PRO A 170 -13.57 -5.12 -8.14
C PRO A 170 -12.84 -4.26 -9.16
N THR A 171 -13.58 -3.62 -10.03
CA THR A 171 -13.04 -2.78 -11.10
C THR A 171 -12.10 -1.68 -10.58
N TRP A 172 -12.15 -1.38 -9.28
CA TRP A 172 -11.24 -0.41 -8.68
C TRP A 172 -9.79 -0.92 -8.60
N LEU A 173 -9.59 -2.24 -8.47
CA LEU A 173 -8.24 -2.84 -8.48
C LEU A 173 -7.58 -2.69 -9.85
N THR A 174 -8.38 -2.71 -10.93
CA THR A 174 -7.87 -2.57 -12.29
C THR A 174 -7.98 -1.12 -12.81
N ALA A 175 -8.93 -0.33 -12.31
CA ALA A 175 -9.18 1.03 -12.76
C ALA A 175 -8.24 2.07 -12.14
N PHE A 176 -7.58 1.73 -11.02
CA PHE A 176 -6.79 2.70 -10.26
C PHE A 176 -5.28 2.59 -10.47
N TRP A 177 -4.83 1.77 -11.39
CA TRP A 177 -3.42 1.72 -11.76
C TRP A 177 -3.24 2.29 -13.17
N PRO A 178 -3.28 3.63 -13.36
CA PRO A 178 -2.96 4.16 -14.67
C PRO A 178 -1.45 3.96 -14.92
N ARG A 179 -1.14 3.43 -16.06
CA ARG A 179 0.25 3.18 -16.51
C ARG A 179 1.05 4.49 -16.70
N SER A 180 0.50 5.63 -16.32
CA SER A 180 1.16 6.92 -16.46
C SER A 180 0.68 7.89 -15.39
N SER A 181 1.62 8.49 -14.73
CA SER A 181 1.54 9.60 -13.79
C SER A 181 1.45 9.24 -12.31
N LEU A 182 2.60 8.98 -11.72
CA LEU A 182 2.83 9.28 -10.31
C LEU A 182 3.04 10.81 -10.21
N SER A 183 1.98 11.56 -10.04
CA SER A 183 2.15 12.89 -9.49
C SER A 183 2.36 12.69 -7.98
N ILE A 184 3.60 12.73 -7.56
CA ILE A 184 3.96 12.72 -6.14
C ILE A 184 3.63 14.11 -5.61
N SER A 185 2.37 14.34 -5.27
CA SER A 185 2.00 15.53 -4.53
C SER A 185 2.02 15.17 -3.06
N SER A 186 2.96 15.75 -2.32
CA SER A 186 2.96 15.68 -0.87
C SER A 186 1.66 16.30 -0.36
N PRO A 187 0.99 15.68 0.61
CA PRO A 187 -0.11 16.36 1.27
C PRO A 187 0.48 17.53 2.07
N VAL A 188 -0.09 18.70 1.86
CA VAL A 188 0.21 19.92 2.66
C VAL A 188 -0.35 19.72 4.06
#